data_1b2007d4ba03f45c6dceeb0d58a3bf50
#
_entry.id   1b2007d4ba03f45c6dceeb0d58a3bf50
#
_cell.length_a   1.000
_cell.length_b   1.000
_cell.length_c   1.000
_cell.angle_alpha   90.00
_cell.angle_beta   90.00
_cell.angle_gamma   90.00
#
_symmetry.space_group_name_H-M   'P 1'
#
loop_
_entity.id
_entity.type
_entity.pdbx_description
1 polymer ?
#
loop_
_entity_poly.entity_id
_entity_poly.type
_entity_poly.pdbx_seq_one_letter_code
_entity_poly.pdbx_strand_id
1 'polypeptide(L)'
;MDLRVTKDKLKSGWEYGAVRILLTLVAAVALFYTLFQVTRPVTPAAERFDILHGGIYLNEGETLWEQQLLDGVTVGQREINFESMNLDDFKEYDASMVMVSRMTAQEGDMFIIPYMLYQSLAQSDNLIDLEAPIPGDPEGRSVLDRLTLPETVTAEDCRITVTTVQKDGTESTNREICGLNMTQMIGLAEVGIDPEDYVLCIPDYSTVDYENVIRVTQWILDNKQVYEDPYLAVATTTAAEPTK
;
A
#
# COMPACT_ATOMS: atom_id res chain seq x y z
N MET A 1 -35.67 -57.22 23.70
CA MET A 1 -35.12 -56.00 23.03
C MET A 1 -34.24 -56.47 21.89
N ASP A 2 -34.76 -56.40 20.66
CA ASP A 2 -34.11 -57.02 19.50
C ASP A 2 -32.96 -56.08 19.01
N LEU A 3 -31.72 -56.48 19.25
CA LEU A 3 -30.51 -55.76 18.95
C LEU A 3 -30.03 -55.96 17.49
N ARG A 4 -30.87 -56.53 16.65
CA ARG A 4 -30.52 -56.72 15.23
C ARG A 4 -30.54 -55.35 14.50
N VAL A 5 -29.39 -54.87 14.18
CA VAL A 5 -29.24 -53.70 13.34
C VAL A 5 -29.58 -54.08 11.90
N THR A 6 -30.78 -53.74 11.45
CA THR A 6 -31.23 -53.93 10.06
C THR A 6 -30.52 -52.89 9.15
N LYS A 7 -30.25 -53.27 7.88
CA LYS A 7 -29.64 -52.40 6.87
C LYS A 7 -30.33 -51.05 6.74
N ASP A 8 -31.69 -51.03 6.94
CA ASP A 8 -32.49 -49.82 6.86
C ASP A 8 -32.26 -48.87 8.06
N LYS A 9 -32.08 -49.47 9.28
CA LYS A 9 -31.69 -48.68 10.45
C LYS A 9 -30.27 -48.13 10.36
N LEU A 10 -29.36 -48.88 9.74
CA LEU A 10 -28.00 -48.40 9.46
C LEU A 10 -28.03 -47.25 8.44
N LYS A 11 -28.83 -47.37 7.38
CA LYS A 11 -28.96 -46.36 6.32
C LYS A 11 -29.59 -45.08 6.85
N SER A 12 -30.71 -45.19 7.60
CA SER A 12 -31.33 -43.99 8.19
C SER A 12 -30.45 -43.35 9.27
N GLY A 13 -29.76 -44.18 10.09
CA GLY A 13 -28.82 -43.67 11.10
C GLY A 13 -27.59 -43.00 10.45
N TRP A 14 -27.13 -43.51 9.32
CA TRP A 14 -26.02 -42.88 8.53
C TRP A 14 -26.49 -41.56 7.91
N GLU A 15 -27.62 -41.50 7.25
CA GLU A 15 -28.16 -40.28 6.64
C GLU A 15 -28.39 -39.17 7.69
N TYR A 16 -29.02 -39.49 8.83
CA TYR A 16 -29.22 -38.54 9.92
C TYR A 16 -27.91 -38.21 10.66
N GLY A 17 -27.04 -39.20 10.85
CA GLY A 17 -25.75 -39.02 11.49
C GLY A 17 -24.80 -38.20 10.62
N ALA A 18 -24.75 -38.46 9.31
CA ALA A 18 -23.90 -37.71 8.38
C ALA A 18 -24.30 -36.23 8.30
N VAL A 19 -25.58 -35.91 8.28
CA VAL A 19 -26.06 -34.51 8.29
C VAL A 19 -25.68 -33.81 9.58
N ARG A 20 -25.82 -34.48 10.75
CA ARG A 20 -25.41 -33.88 12.04
C ARG A 20 -23.89 -33.66 12.09
N ILE A 21 -23.10 -34.63 11.65
CA ILE A 21 -21.63 -34.52 11.60
C ILE A 21 -21.23 -33.38 10.68
N LEU A 22 -21.86 -33.27 9.51
CA LEU A 22 -21.58 -32.18 8.55
C LEU A 22 -21.91 -30.81 9.16
N LEU A 23 -23.08 -30.67 9.78
CA LEU A 23 -23.47 -29.42 10.45
C LEU A 23 -22.55 -29.06 11.60
N THR A 24 -22.10 -30.04 12.39
CA THR A 24 -21.15 -29.83 13.48
C THR A 24 -19.81 -29.39 12.95
N LEU A 25 -19.34 -30.00 11.85
CA LEU A 25 -18.08 -29.64 11.19
C LEU A 25 -18.13 -28.21 10.65
N VAL A 26 -19.22 -27.85 9.95
CA VAL A 26 -19.41 -26.48 9.43
C VAL A 26 -19.46 -25.48 10.58
N ALA A 27 -20.19 -25.77 11.65
CA ALA A 27 -20.25 -24.91 12.82
C ALA A 27 -18.87 -24.77 13.51
N ALA A 28 -18.09 -25.85 13.62
CA ALA A 28 -16.75 -25.83 14.19
C ALA A 28 -15.79 -25.00 13.32
N VAL A 29 -15.83 -25.16 12.00
CA VAL A 29 -15.01 -24.36 11.06
C VAL A 29 -15.39 -22.90 11.13
N ALA A 30 -16.67 -22.58 11.14
CA ALA A 30 -17.16 -21.19 11.27
C ALA A 30 -16.71 -20.57 12.60
N LEU A 31 -16.86 -21.31 13.70
CA LEU A 31 -16.41 -20.87 15.02
C LEU A 31 -14.89 -20.63 15.05
N PHE A 32 -14.12 -21.60 14.53
CA PHE A 32 -12.67 -21.49 14.46
C PHE A 32 -12.23 -20.30 13.62
N TYR A 33 -12.85 -20.11 12.44
CA TYR A 33 -12.57 -18.97 11.58
C TYR A 33 -12.90 -17.64 12.28
N THR A 34 -14.06 -17.57 12.96
CA THR A 34 -14.43 -16.36 13.71
C THR A 34 -13.46 -16.08 14.86
N LEU A 35 -13.10 -17.10 15.63
CA LEU A 35 -12.11 -16.99 16.70
C LEU A 35 -10.76 -16.57 16.15
N PHE A 36 -10.32 -17.14 15.04
CA PHE A 36 -9.06 -16.78 14.39
C PHE A 36 -9.06 -15.31 13.97
N GLN A 37 -10.15 -14.83 13.35
CA GLN A 37 -10.26 -13.42 12.94
C GLN A 37 -10.25 -12.45 14.13
N VAL A 38 -10.92 -12.82 15.24
CA VAL A 38 -10.98 -11.97 16.45
C VAL A 38 -9.68 -12.00 17.26
N THR A 39 -8.98 -13.14 17.24
CA THR A 39 -7.74 -13.31 18.03
C THR A 39 -6.46 -13.08 17.22
N ARG A 40 -6.56 -12.88 15.91
CA ARG A 40 -5.41 -12.56 15.07
C ARG A 40 -4.77 -11.27 15.60
N PRO A 41 -3.48 -11.29 15.95
CA PRO A 41 -2.79 -10.07 16.31
C PRO A 41 -2.82 -9.13 15.11
N VAL A 42 -3.43 -7.97 15.29
CA VAL A 42 -3.42 -6.90 14.30
C VAL A 42 -2.37 -5.91 14.76
N THR A 43 -1.43 -5.60 13.89
CA THR A 43 -0.43 -4.56 14.16
C THR A 43 -1.16 -3.23 14.34
N PRO A 44 -0.91 -2.50 15.45
CA PRO A 44 -1.49 -1.17 15.63
C PRO A 44 -1.15 -0.26 14.45
N ALA A 45 -2.07 0.60 14.04
CA ALA A 45 -1.85 1.51 12.92
C ALA A 45 -0.58 2.38 13.08
N ALA A 46 -0.26 2.77 14.33
CA ALA A 46 0.96 3.53 14.62
C ALA A 46 2.28 2.74 14.46
N GLU A 47 2.22 1.41 14.34
CA GLU A 47 3.37 0.52 14.14
C GLU A 47 3.36 -0.12 12.74
N ARG A 48 2.46 0.32 11.86
CA ARG A 48 2.30 -0.14 10.49
C ARG A 48 2.45 1.05 9.54
N PHE A 49 3.16 0.83 8.44
CA PHE A 49 3.30 1.80 7.36
C PHE A 49 2.72 1.22 6.07
N ASP A 50 1.68 1.87 5.55
CA ASP A 50 0.92 1.39 4.40
C ASP A 50 1.29 2.17 3.13
N ILE A 51 1.79 1.46 2.13
CA ILE A 51 2.07 1.99 0.79
C ILE A 51 1.03 1.43 -0.17
N LEU A 52 0.18 2.29 -0.72
CA LEU A 52 -0.83 1.90 -1.70
C LEU A 52 -0.35 2.26 -3.11
N HIS A 53 -0.39 1.32 -4.04
CA HIS A 53 0.02 1.57 -5.41
C HIS A 53 -1.02 1.11 -6.44
N GLY A 54 -1.05 1.82 -7.58
CA GLY A 54 -2.00 1.57 -8.66
C GLY A 54 -1.63 0.43 -9.60
N GLY A 55 -0.39 -0.08 -9.53
CA GLY A 55 0.10 -1.13 -10.40
C GLY A 55 -0.48 -2.51 -10.13
N ILE A 56 -0.02 -3.51 -10.87
CA ILE A 56 -0.42 -4.91 -10.70
C ILE A 56 0.27 -5.52 -9.47
N TYR A 57 -0.39 -6.50 -8.87
CA TYR A 57 0.18 -7.23 -7.73
C TYR A 57 1.31 -8.17 -8.15
N LEU A 58 2.51 -7.99 -7.59
CA LEU A 58 3.68 -8.84 -7.76
C LEU A 58 4.23 -9.27 -6.39
N ASN A 59 3.73 -10.38 -5.88
CA ASN A 59 3.99 -10.86 -4.51
C ASN A 59 5.47 -10.93 -4.13
N GLU A 60 6.36 -11.34 -5.04
CA GLU A 60 7.78 -11.50 -4.72
C GLU A 60 8.49 -10.16 -4.57
N GLY A 61 8.20 -9.20 -5.47
CA GLY A 61 8.76 -7.86 -5.40
C GLY A 61 8.26 -7.09 -4.18
N GLU A 62 6.96 -7.12 -3.93
CA GLU A 62 6.34 -6.48 -2.78
C GLU A 62 6.93 -7.01 -1.46
N THR A 63 7.00 -8.33 -1.30
CA THR A 63 7.60 -8.94 -0.09
C THR A 63 9.06 -8.56 0.10
N LEU A 64 9.84 -8.45 -0.99
CA LEU A 64 11.23 -8.03 -0.94
C LEU A 64 11.34 -6.57 -0.47
N TRP A 65 10.51 -5.69 -1.01
CA TRP A 65 10.50 -4.29 -0.62
C TRP A 65 10.06 -4.10 0.84
N GLU A 66 9.01 -4.78 1.28
CA GLU A 66 8.56 -4.78 2.66
C GLU A 66 9.70 -5.12 3.63
N GLN A 67 10.47 -6.18 3.33
CA GLN A 67 11.62 -6.59 4.14
C GLN A 67 12.73 -5.54 4.13
N GLN A 68 13.10 -5.01 2.97
CA GLN A 68 14.15 -4.00 2.84
C GLN A 68 13.80 -2.71 3.59
N LEU A 69 12.54 -2.27 3.47
CA LEU A 69 12.05 -1.08 4.15
C LEU A 69 11.98 -1.28 5.67
N LEU A 70 11.53 -2.44 6.12
CA LEU A 70 11.41 -2.74 7.54
C LEU A 70 12.79 -2.88 8.21
N ASP A 71 13.74 -3.56 7.55
CA ASP A 71 15.06 -3.86 8.12
C ASP A 71 16.02 -2.67 8.15
N GLY A 72 15.89 -1.71 7.23
CA GLY A 72 16.90 -0.68 7.06
C GLY A 72 16.43 0.75 6.87
N VAL A 73 15.15 1.00 6.66
CA VAL A 73 14.65 2.32 6.24
C VAL A 73 13.72 2.94 7.28
N THR A 74 12.66 2.23 7.63
CA THR A 74 11.66 2.75 8.56
C THR A 74 12.09 2.66 10.02
N VAL A 75 11.53 3.52 10.87
CA VAL A 75 11.83 3.56 12.30
C VAL A 75 10.54 3.39 13.10
N GLY A 76 10.58 2.45 14.04
CA GLY A 76 9.45 2.20 14.95
C GLY A 76 8.32 1.38 14.33
N GLN A 77 8.40 1.04 13.04
CA GLN A 77 7.42 0.20 12.37
C GLN A 77 7.70 -1.28 12.62
N ARG A 78 6.64 -2.07 12.74
CA ARG A 78 6.69 -3.54 12.84
C ARG A 78 6.17 -4.22 11.60
N GLU A 79 5.44 -3.50 10.77
CA GLU A 79 4.83 -4.01 9.56
C GLU A 79 4.89 -2.92 8.49
N ILE A 80 5.34 -3.32 7.32
CA ILE A 80 5.17 -2.55 6.09
C ILE A 80 4.17 -3.32 5.25
N ASN A 81 3.15 -2.63 4.79
CA ASN A 81 2.15 -3.21 3.91
C ASN A 81 2.23 -2.52 2.56
N PHE A 82 2.63 -3.28 1.55
CA PHE A 82 2.69 -2.82 0.17
C PHE A 82 1.48 -3.41 -0.56
N GLU A 83 0.46 -2.59 -0.82
CA GLU A 83 -0.82 -3.07 -1.33
C GLU A 83 -1.10 -2.54 -2.73
N SER A 84 -1.28 -3.47 -3.67
CA SER A 84 -1.74 -3.16 -5.01
C SER A 84 -3.24 -2.91 -5.04
N MET A 85 -3.65 -1.79 -5.63
CA MET A 85 -5.04 -1.47 -5.90
C MET A 85 -5.48 -1.90 -7.29
N ASN A 86 -4.55 -2.36 -8.15
CA ASN A 86 -4.78 -2.79 -9.53
C ASN A 86 -5.65 -1.81 -10.33
N LEU A 87 -5.26 -0.53 -10.34
CA LEU A 87 -6.07 0.54 -10.93
C LEU A 87 -6.08 0.52 -12.46
N ASP A 88 -5.14 -0.19 -13.10
CA ASP A 88 -5.02 -0.28 -14.55
C ASP A 88 -6.26 -0.92 -15.22
N ASP A 89 -6.94 -1.82 -14.50
CA ASP A 89 -8.14 -2.50 -14.98
C ASP A 89 -9.43 -1.67 -14.77
N PHE A 90 -9.36 -0.58 -14.03
CA PHE A 90 -10.52 0.26 -13.72
C PHE A 90 -10.68 1.40 -14.72
N LYS A 91 -11.93 1.77 -14.97
CA LYS A 91 -12.21 3.07 -15.59
C LYS A 91 -11.83 4.17 -14.59
N GLU A 92 -11.42 5.32 -15.11
CA GLU A 92 -11.00 6.49 -14.32
C GLU A 92 -11.96 6.80 -13.14
N TYR A 93 -13.26 6.73 -13.38
CA TYR A 93 -14.28 6.97 -12.36
C TYR A 93 -14.24 5.92 -11.23
N ASP A 94 -14.10 4.65 -11.58
CA ASP A 94 -14.07 3.55 -10.59
C ASP A 94 -12.79 3.61 -9.77
N ALA A 95 -11.65 3.92 -10.39
CA ALA A 95 -10.38 4.14 -9.72
C ALA A 95 -10.45 5.30 -8.70
N SER A 96 -11.05 6.43 -9.11
CA SER A 96 -11.26 7.57 -8.22
C SER A 96 -12.14 7.22 -7.02
N MET A 97 -13.19 6.43 -7.21
CA MET A 97 -14.07 5.98 -6.12
C MET A 97 -13.35 5.06 -5.12
N VAL A 98 -12.49 4.16 -5.60
CA VAL A 98 -11.65 3.32 -4.74
C VAL A 98 -10.74 4.18 -3.89
N MET A 99 -10.03 5.13 -4.51
CA MET A 99 -9.12 6.04 -3.80
C MET A 99 -9.86 6.89 -2.76
N VAL A 100 -10.98 7.54 -3.13
CA VAL A 100 -11.77 8.34 -2.18
C VAL A 100 -12.25 7.49 -1.00
N SER A 101 -12.60 6.22 -1.23
CA SER A 101 -12.99 5.30 -0.16
C SER A 101 -11.83 5.03 0.80
N ARG A 102 -10.63 4.72 0.27
CA ARG A 102 -9.42 4.50 1.06
C ARG A 102 -9.02 5.74 1.85
N MET A 103 -9.03 6.90 1.19
CA MET A 103 -8.72 8.17 1.84
C MET A 103 -9.72 8.52 2.95
N THR A 104 -11.01 8.27 2.73
CA THR A 104 -12.05 8.48 3.76
C THR A 104 -11.84 7.57 4.97
N ALA A 105 -11.33 6.35 4.74
CA ALA A 105 -10.96 5.41 5.80
C ALA A 105 -9.59 5.75 6.44
N GLN A 106 -8.87 6.76 5.94
CA GLN A 106 -7.49 7.11 6.31
C GLN A 106 -6.53 5.92 6.16
N GLU A 107 -6.70 5.16 5.09
CA GLU A 107 -5.83 4.04 4.72
C GLU A 107 -4.73 4.52 3.79
N GLY A 108 -3.49 4.11 4.07
CA GLY A 108 -2.29 4.45 3.31
C GLY A 108 -1.57 5.70 3.82
N ASP A 109 -0.27 5.55 4.07
CA ASP A 109 0.62 6.65 4.44
C ASP A 109 1.27 7.28 3.21
N MET A 110 1.32 6.53 2.11
CA MET A 110 1.91 6.95 0.84
C MET A 110 1.16 6.31 -0.32
N PHE A 111 1.01 7.05 -1.41
CA PHE A 111 0.41 6.57 -2.65
C PHE A 111 1.39 6.65 -3.82
N ILE A 112 1.40 5.61 -4.67
CA ILE A 112 2.07 5.62 -5.97
C ILE A 112 1.01 5.30 -7.01
N ILE A 113 0.49 6.32 -7.67
CA ILE A 113 -0.75 6.25 -8.47
C ILE A 113 -0.58 6.85 -9.86
N PRO A 114 -1.42 6.46 -10.83
CA PRO A 114 -1.41 7.06 -12.15
C PRO A 114 -1.60 8.57 -12.12
N TYR A 115 -0.91 9.29 -13.03
CA TYR A 115 -0.90 10.75 -13.09
C TYR A 115 -2.31 11.37 -13.20
N MET A 116 -3.20 10.76 -13.96
CA MET A 116 -4.58 11.24 -14.08
C MET A 116 -5.33 11.22 -12.75
N LEU A 117 -5.15 10.15 -11.97
CA LEU A 117 -5.75 10.03 -10.64
C LEU A 117 -5.13 11.01 -9.66
N TYR A 118 -3.80 11.16 -9.70
CA TYR A 118 -3.09 12.17 -8.93
C TYR A 118 -3.67 13.58 -9.16
N GLN A 119 -3.86 13.98 -10.42
CA GLN A 119 -4.44 15.30 -10.73
C GLN A 119 -5.82 15.50 -10.09
N SER A 120 -6.69 14.49 -10.16
CA SER A 120 -8.02 14.56 -9.57
C SER A 120 -7.99 14.72 -8.05
N LEU A 121 -7.12 13.97 -7.36
CA LEU A 121 -6.98 14.03 -5.90
C LEU A 121 -6.38 15.34 -5.44
N ALA A 122 -5.33 15.80 -6.11
CA ALA A 122 -4.65 17.03 -5.76
C ALA A 122 -5.53 18.26 -5.98
N GLN A 123 -6.33 18.32 -7.06
CA GLN A 123 -7.32 19.38 -7.29
C GLN A 123 -8.41 19.43 -6.22
N SER A 124 -8.66 18.31 -5.54
CA SER A 124 -9.66 18.20 -4.48
C SER A 124 -9.10 18.45 -3.08
N ASP A 125 -7.87 18.99 -2.98
CA ASP A 125 -7.20 19.31 -1.70
C ASP A 125 -7.08 18.09 -0.75
N ASN A 126 -6.81 16.92 -1.34
CA ASN A 126 -6.70 15.67 -0.58
C ASN A 126 -5.24 15.20 -0.40
N LEU A 127 -4.29 15.93 -0.97
CA LEU A 127 -2.86 15.63 -0.90
C LEU A 127 -2.12 16.78 -0.25
N ILE A 128 -1.03 16.48 0.45
CA ILE A 128 -0.21 17.53 1.06
C ILE A 128 0.57 18.30 -0.02
N ASP A 129 0.76 19.59 0.21
CA ASP A 129 1.75 20.38 -0.52
C ASP A 129 3.15 20.03 0.01
N LEU A 130 3.98 19.45 -0.85
CA LEU A 130 5.35 19.02 -0.51
C LEU A 130 6.29 20.19 -0.23
N GLU A 131 5.92 21.43 -0.62
CA GLU A 131 6.64 22.68 -0.31
C GLU A 131 6.19 23.29 1.03
N ALA A 132 5.03 22.86 1.57
CA ALA A 132 4.54 23.37 2.83
C ALA A 132 5.37 22.85 4.02
N PRO A 133 5.55 23.67 5.07
CA PRO A 133 6.25 23.23 6.28
C PRO A 133 5.57 22.02 6.93
N ILE A 134 6.36 21.01 7.28
CA ILE A 134 5.88 19.81 7.97
C ILE A 134 5.36 20.21 9.36
N PRO A 135 4.12 19.81 9.75
CA PRO A 135 3.60 20.06 11.06
C PRO A 135 4.51 19.54 12.17
N GLY A 136 4.99 20.42 13.03
CA GLY A 136 5.85 20.04 14.16
C GLY A 136 7.35 19.94 13.83
N ASP A 137 7.79 20.17 12.60
CA ASP A 137 9.23 20.29 12.31
C ASP A 137 9.79 21.55 12.96
N PRO A 138 10.82 21.45 13.85
CA PRO A 138 11.35 22.58 14.60
C PRO A 138 12.05 23.63 13.73
N GLU A 139 12.48 23.24 12.53
CA GLU A 139 13.15 24.11 11.57
C GLU A 139 12.19 24.63 10.49
N GLY A 140 10.91 24.18 10.52
CA GLY A 140 9.89 24.59 9.56
C GLY A 140 10.18 24.08 8.14
N ARG A 141 10.91 22.96 8.00
CA ARG A 141 11.25 22.39 6.69
C ARG A 141 10.06 21.69 6.08
N SER A 142 9.99 21.74 4.77
CA SER A 142 9.04 20.97 3.96
C SER A 142 9.52 19.55 3.70
N VAL A 143 8.67 18.72 3.09
CA VAL A 143 9.07 17.39 2.62
C VAL A 143 10.17 17.52 1.57
N LEU A 144 10.02 18.44 0.62
CA LEU A 144 11.03 18.67 -0.43
C LEU A 144 12.37 19.16 0.12
N ASP A 145 12.38 20.00 1.17
CA ASP A 145 13.62 20.45 1.82
C ASP A 145 14.40 19.30 2.47
N ARG A 146 13.74 18.22 2.80
CA ARG A 146 14.33 17.05 3.47
C ARG A 146 14.71 15.92 2.49
N LEU A 147 14.29 16.01 1.23
CA LEU A 147 14.62 15.05 0.18
C LEU A 147 15.81 15.53 -0.63
N THR A 148 16.66 14.58 -1.03
CA THR A 148 17.69 14.78 -2.03
C THR A 148 17.18 14.24 -3.36
N LEU A 149 16.69 15.14 -4.22
CA LEU A 149 16.16 14.73 -5.52
C LEU A 149 17.32 14.45 -6.49
N PRO A 150 17.32 13.29 -7.19
CA PRO A 150 18.21 13.06 -8.32
C PRO A 150 17.96 14.11 -9.42
N GLU A 151 18.98 14.42 -10.24
CA GLU A 151 18.83 15.35 -11.37
C GLU A 151 17.74 14.92 -12.37
N THR A 152 17.39 13.64 -12.37
CA THR A 152 16.38 13.03 -13.24
C THR A 152 14.95 13.17 -12.72
N VAL A 153 14.76 13.54 -11.45
CA VAL A 153 13.44 13.70 -10.82
C VAL A 153 13.14 15.17 -10.62
N THR A 154 12.06 15.64 -11.21
CA THR A 154 11.58 17.00 -11.03
C THR A 154 10.25 17.00 -10.29
N ALA A 155 10.17 17.74 -9.19
CA ALA A 155 8.92 17.95 -8.49
C ALA A 155 8.02 18.97 -9.23
N GLU A 156 8.62 19.85 -10.04
CA GLU A 156 7.91 20.90 -10.78
C GLU A 156 6.90 20.35 -11.78
N ASP A 157 7.13 19.17 -12.35
CA ASP A 157 6.21 18.49 -13.26
C ASP A 157 4.89 18.08 -12.58
N CYS A 158 4.91 18.00 -11.25
CA CYS A 158 3.74 17.71 -10.43
C CYS A 158 3.11 18.97 -9.80
N ARG A 159 3.46 20.16 -10.30
CA ARG A 159 2.85 21.41 -9.84
C ARG A 159 1.47 21.57 -10.44
N ILE A 160 0.48 21.66 -9.58
CA ILE A 160 -0.93 21.82 -9.97
C ILE A 160 -1.54 23.09 -9.37
N THR A 161 -2.73 23.41 -9.85
CA THR A 161 -3.53 24.50 -9.31
C THR A 161 -4.61 23.89 -8.42
N VAL A 162 -4.52 24.16 -7.13
CA VAL A 162 -5.51 23.75 -6.11
C VAL A 162 -6.42 24.92 -5.81
N THR A 163 -7.72 24.68 -5.81
CA THR A 163 -8.73 25.68 -5.43
C THR A 163 -9.40 25.23 -4.15
N THR A 164 -9.13 25.93 -3.06
CA THR A 164 -9.71 25.68 -1.75
C THR A 164 -10.85 26.65 -1.50
N VAL A 165 -12.03 26.14 -1.15
CA VAL A 165 -13.18 26.96 -0.76
C VAL A 165 -13.18 27.13 0.76
N GLN A 166 -12.97 28.35 1.23
CA GLN A 166 -12.99 28.67 2.66
C GLN A 166 -14.42 28.62 3.22
N LYS A 167 -14.52 28.53 4.55
CA LYS A 167 -15.83 28.44 5.25
C LYS A 167 -16.75 29.65 5.01
N ASP A 168 -16.19 30.79 4.64
CA ASP A 168 -16.91 32.02 4.28
C ASP A 168 -17.36 32.09 2.81
N GLY A 169 -17.08 31.03 2.05
CA GLY A 169 -17.36 30.93 0.61
C GLY A 169 -16.32 31.60 -0.28
N THR A 170 -15.22 32.11 0.28
CA THR A 170 -14.12 32.67 -0.52
C THR A 170 -13.30 31.55 -1.16
N GLU A 171 -13.04 31.65 -2.45
CA GLU A 171 -12.16 30.74 -3.16
C GLU A 171 -10.72 31.26 -3.08
N SER A 172 -9.81 30.40 -2.67
CA SER A 172 -8.37 30.62 -2.73
C SER A 172 -7.76 29.66 -3.72
N THR A 173 -6.95 30.16 -4.64
CA THR A 173 -6.29 29.37 -5.66
C THR A 173 -4.79 29.45 -5.44
N ASN A 174 -4.17 28.31 -5.15
CA ASN A 174 -2.73 28.18 -4.93
C ASN A 174 -2.12 27.27 -6.02
N ARG A 175 -0.82 27.43 -6.23
CA ARG A 175 -0.05 26.49 -7.06
C ARG A 175 0.85 25.67 -6.13
N GLU A 176 0.59 24.40 -6.07
CA GLU A 176 1.19 23.48 -5.09
C GLU A 176 1.86 22.31 -5.79
N ILE A 177 2.91 21.77 -5.18
CA ILE A 177 3.55 20.51 -5.60
C ILE A 177 3.06 19.43 -4.67
N CYS A 178 2.10 18.60 -5.12
CA CYS A 178 1.49 17.56 -4.30
C CYS A 178 2.07 16.16 -4.58
N GLY A 179 3.10 16.04 -5.40
CA GLY A 179 3.70 14.74 -5.72
C GLY A 179 5.06 14.81 -6.38
N LEU A 180 5.64 13.65 -6.60
CA LEU A 180 6.90 13.45 -7.33
C LEU A 180 6.65 12.55 -8.54
N ASN A 181 7.07 12.99 -9.71
CA ASN A 181 7.01 12.17 -10.93
C ASN A 181 8.00 11.00 -10.83
N MET A 182 7.51 9.77 -11.07
CA MET A 182 8.27 8.53 -10.92
C MET A 182 8.84 8.00 -12.25
N THR A 183 8.72 8.73 -13.35
CA THR A 183 9.11 8.28 -14.71
C THR A 183 10.53 7.70 -14.78
N GLN A 184 11.47 8.19 -13.99
CA GLN A 184 12.84 7.69 -13.97
C GLN A 184 13.09 6.53 -12.98
N MET A 185 12.07 6.15 -12.22
CA MET A 185 12.17 5.09 -11.21
C MET A 185 11.84 3.72 -11.81
N ILE A 186 12.66 3.26 -12.77
CA ILE A 186 12.44 2.02 -13.52
C ILE A 186 12.32 0.80 -12.60
N GLY A 187 12.99 0.80 -11.45
CA GLY A 187 12.91 -0.24 -10.44
C GLY A 187 11.52 -0.43 -9.82
N LEU A 188 10.58 0.48 -10.03
CA LEU A 188 9.17 0.31 -9.66
C LEU A 188 8.51 -0.88 -10.38
N ALA A 189 9.08 -1.31 -11.52
CA ALA A 189 8.63 -2.52 -12.22
C ALA A 189 8.79 -3.80 -11.37
N GLU A 190 9.68 -3.82 -10.38
CA GLU A 190 9.83 -4.93 -9.42
C GLU A 190 8.54 -5.19 -8.61
N VAL A 191 7.76 -4.16 -8.39
CA VAL A 191 6.48 -4.20 -7.67
C VAL A 191 5.28 -3.96 -8.59
N GLY A 192 5.46 -4.19 -9.89
CA GLY A 192 4.38 -4.15 -10.87
C GLY A 192 3.85 -2.77 -11.22
N ILE A 193 4.64 -1.72 -11.01
CA ILE A 193 4.29 -0.35 -11.37
C ILE A 193 5.04 0.04 -12.64
N ASP A 194 4.31 0.50 -13.67
CA ASP A 194 4.91 1.16 -14.82
C ASP A 194 5.24 2.62 -14.45
N PRO A 195 6.52 3.01 -14.36
CA PRO A 195 6.86 4.34 -13.87
C PRO A 195 6.48 5.48 -14.82
N GLU A 196 6.21 5.22 -16.10
CA GLU A 196 6.03 6.28 -17.11
C GLU A 196 4.91 7.27 -16.76
N ASP A 197 3.83 6.80 -16.14
CA ASP A 197 2.66 7.60 -15.82
C ASP A 197 2.32 7.64 -14.32
N TYR A 198 3.27 7.31 -13.45
CA TYR A 198 3.01 7.24 -12.02
C TYR A 198 3.62 8.40 -11.24
N VAL A 199 2.90 8.80 -10.19
CA VAL A 199 3.28 9.86 -9.26
C VAL A 199 3.25 9.32 -7.84
N LEU A 200 4.30 9.57 -7.07
CA LEU A 200 4.33 9.38 -5.64
C LEU A 200 3.72 10.61 -4.97
N CYS A 201 2.72 10.42 -4.14
CA CYS A 201 2.07 11.49 -3.40
C CYS A 201 1.70 11.06 -1.98
N ILE A 202 1.43 12.02 -1.12
CA ILE A 202 1.16 11.82 0.29
C ILE A 202 -0.23 12.37 0.60
N PRO A 203 -1.11 11.56 1.24
CA PRO A 203 -2.44 12.03 1.61
C PRO A 203 -2.39 13.07 2.72
N ASP A 204 -3.36 13.99 2.73
CA ASP A 204 -3.51 14.98 3.81
C ASP A 204 -4.29 14.38 4.99
N TYR A 205 -3.59 13.57 5.81
CA TYR A 205 -4.13 13.05 7.06
C TYR A 205 -3.38 13.61 8.26
N SER A 206 -4.08 13.81 9.35
CA SER A 206 -3.46 14.21 10.62
C SER A 206 -2.55 13.14 11.25
N THR A 207 -2.64 11.91 10.75
CA THR A 207 -1.93 10.73 11.26
C THR A 207 -0.69 10.36 10.44
N VAL A 208 -0.35 11.12 9.39
CA VAL A 208 0.80 10.83 8.51
C VAL A 208 2.11 10.82 9.31
N ASP A 209 2.86 9.73 9.20
CA ASP A 209 4.22 9.64 9.72
C ASP A 209 5.24 10.22 8.72
N TYR A 210 5.39 11.54 8.74
CA TYR A 210 6.28 12.26 7.83
C TYR A 210 7.72 11.76 7.87
N GLU A 211 8.22 11.30 9.04
CA GLU A 211 9.59 10.81 9.15
C GLU A 211 9.79 9.55 8.31
N ASN A 212 8.88 8.58 8.44
CA ASN A 212 8.96 7.36 7.64
C ASN A 212 8.61 7.59 6.17
N VAL A 213 7.66 8.46 5.87
CA VAL A 213 7.36 8.87 4.48
C VAL A 213 8.60 9.40 3.79
N ILE A 214 9.34 10.33 4.41
CA ILE A 214 10.57 10.91 3.84
C ILE A 214 11.64 9.84 3.67
N ARG A 215 11.84 8.95 4.64
CA ARG A 215 12.82 7.87 4.57
C ARG A 215 12.51 6.89 3.42
N VAL A 216 11.26 6.48 3.30
CA VAL A 216 10.82 5.56 2.23
C VAL A 216 10.93 6.23 0.86
N THR A 217 10.49 7.48 0.76
CA THR A 217 10.63 8.26 -0.48
C THR A 217 12.10 8.38 -0.89
N GLN A 218 12.99 8.77 0.04
CA GLN A 218 14.41 8.87 -0.25
C GLN A 218 15.01 7.53 -0.67
N TRP A 219 14.62 6.45 0.01
CA TRP A 219 15.08 5.12 -0.36
C TRP A 219 14.67 4.73 -1.79
N ILE A 220 13.42 5.04 -2.20
CA ILE A 220 12.96 4.83 -3.58
C ILE A 220 13.82 5.65 -4.54
N LEU A 221 14.04 6.93 -4.27
CA LEU A 221 14.83 7.84 -5.11
C LEU A 221 16.27 7.38 -5.26
N ASP A 222 16.87 6.82 -4.22
CA ASP A 222 18.28 6.39 -4.22
C ASP A 222 18.47 5.02 -4.88
N ASN A 223 17.49 4.12 -4.78
CA ASN A 223 17.71 2.72 -5.12
C ASN A 223 16.91 2.23 -6.33
N LYS A 224 15.88 2.97 -6.78
CA LYS A 224 14.95 2.49 -7.81
C LYS A 224 15.05 3.21 -9.17
N GLN A 225 16.12 3.94 -9.41
CA GLN A 225 16.41 4.53 -10.73
C GLN A 225 16.79 3.48 -11.79
N VAL A 226 17.14 2.28 -11.36
CA VAL A 226 17.56 1.17 -12.23
C VAL A 226 16.67 -0.04 -11.93
N TYR A 227 16.36 -0.81 -12.95
CA TYR A 227 15.70 -2.09 -12.78
C TYR A 227 16.71 -3.15 -12.33
N GLU A 228 16.53 -3.70 -11.14
CA GLU A 228 17.27 -4.87 -10.66
C GLU A 228 16.32 -6.08 -10.69
N ASP A 229 16.51 -6.97 -11.66
CA ASP A 229 15.74 -8.21 -11.74
C ASP A 229 16.02 -9.07 -10.49
N PRO A 230 15.05 -9.28 -9.59
CA PRO A 230 15.24 -10.05 -8.36
C PRO A 230 15.67 -11.50 -8.62
N TYR A 231 15.36 -12.07 -9.78
CA TYR A 231 15.79 -13.42 -10.17
C TYR A 231 17.29 -13.46 -10.53
N LEU A 232 17.86 -12.37 -11.05
CA LEU A 232 19.30 -12.31 -11.34
C LEU A 232 20.13 -12.18 -10.06
N ALA A 233 19.63 -11.50 -9.05
CA ALA A 233 20.30 -11.37 -7.76
C ALA A 233 20.47 -12.71 -7.04
N VAL A 234 19.50 -13.60 -7.13
CA VAL A 234 19.55 -14.96 -6.56
C VAL A 234 20.56 -15.84 -7.30
N ALA A 235 20.66 -15.70 -8.62
CA ALA A 235 21.60 -16.51 -9.43
C ALA A 235 23.08 -16.17 -9.15
N THR A 236 23.39 -14.90 -8.85
CA THR A 236 24.74 -14.47 -8.50
C THR A 236 25.18 -14.91 -7.11
N THR A 237 24.25 -15.03 -6.16
CA THR A 237 24.56 -15.47 -4.80
C THR A 237 24.82 -17.00 -4.73
N THR A 238 24.20 -17.79 -5.62
CA THR A 238 24.39 -19.25 -5.67
C THR A 238 25.69 -19.67 -6.40
N ALA A 239 26.27 -18.78 -7.21
CA ALA A 239 27.52 -19.08 -7.98
C ALA A 239 28.80 -18.86 -7.18
N ALA A 240 28.72 -18.37 -5.94
CA ALA A 240 29.87 -18.08 -5.08
C ALA A 240 30.17 -19.20 -4.05
N GLU A 241 29.92 -20.49 -4.37
CA GLU A 241 30.49 -21.58 -3.56
C GLU A 241 31.98 -21.71 -3.82
N PRO A 242 32.82 -21.61 -2.82
CA PRO A 242 34.25 -21.77 -2.97
C PRO A 242 34.56 -23.25 -3.27
N THR A 243 35.05 -23.51 -4.45
CA THR A 243 35.77 -24.78 -4.76
C THR A 243 36.93 -24.95 -3.76
N LYS A 244 36.80 -25.95 -2.90
CA LYS A 244 37.87 -26.46 -2.07
C LYS A 244 38.78 -27.36 -2.90
#